data_063675598d76034fb79f45713e95a570
#
_entry.id   063675598d76034fb79f45713e95a570
#
_cell.length_a   1.000
_cell.length_b   1.000
_cell.length_c   1.000
_cell.angle_alpha   90.00
_cell.angle_beta   90.00
_cell.angle_gamma   90.00
#
_symmetry.space_group_name_H-M   'P 1'
#
loop_
_entity.id
_entity.type
_entity.pdbx_description
1 polymer ?
#
loop_
_entity_poly.entity_id
_entity_poly.type
_entity_poly.pdbx_seq_one_letter_code
_entity_poly.pdbx_strand_id
1 'polypeptide(L)'
;MNNDDVVVVVNREDVEDTNKIIQLNFFSDVDEVDIRKTKWLLGKYVDMVDIIKNYEFSLQQMENGMSAYELLSAEGSVAKRESGHELTADVTANSVIMKDKRHANYKLYVAISNNVRFAINNLRDPHEGVAARLLFLEGKKYLKAQEYMEKGYRKDVPGIAATTFADKRRRAIANIANSLKFNRTLDFVKIDYGRGRNKEGEIGLRMLTS
;
A
#
# COMPACT_ATOMS: atom_id res chain seq x y z
N MET A 1 -24.56 15.35 -16.22
CA MET A 1 -23.43 16.15 -15.70
C MET A 1 -22.24 15.78 -16.56
N ASN A 2 -21.79 16.74 -17.34
CA ASN A 2 -20.82 16.54 -18.41
C ASN A 2 -19.44 16.22 -17.85
N ASN A 3 -18.79 15.22 -18.41
CA ASN A 3 -17.35 15.01 -18.24
C ASN A 3 -16.65 16.17 -18.93
N ASP A 4 -16.05 17.06 -18.16
CA ASP A 4 -15.14 18.06 -18.68
C ASP A 4 -13.85 17.35 -19.08
N ASP A 5 -13.76 17.01 -20.37
CA ASP A 5 -12.54 16.52 -20.98
C ASP A 5 -11.53 17.69 -21.03
N VAL A 6 -10.45 17.61 -20.27
CA VAL A 6 -9.36 18.57 -20.34
C VAL A 6 -8.59 18.32 -21.63
N VAL A 7 -8.80 19.17 -22.62
CA VAL A 7 -8.05 19.15 -23.89
C VAL A 7 -6.78 20.00 -23.70
N VAL A 8 -5.62 19.35 -23.70
CA VAL A 8 -4.33 20.04 -23.79
C VAL A 8 -3.94 20.18 -25.26
N VAL A 9 -3.92 21.42 -25.77
CA VAL A 9 -3.46 21.72 -27.14
C VAL A 9 -1.96 21.81 -27.13
N VAL A 10 -1.28 20.86 -27.76
CA VAL A 10 0.17 20.89 -28.01
C VAL A 10 0.44 21.63 -29.32
N ASN A 11 1.53 22.39 -29.35
CA ASN A 11 1.94 23.40 -30.30
C ASN A 11 1.71 23.10 -31.81
N ARG A 12 1.39 24.16 -32.53
CA ARG A 12 0.90 24.21 -33.93
C ARG A 12 1.95 23.94 -35.01
N GLU A 13 3.17 23.59 -34.75
CA GLU A 13 4.22 23.54 -35.77
C GLU A 13 4.44 22.15 -36.43
N ASP A 14 3.80 21.09 -35.94
CA ASP A 14 3.92 19.73 -36.52
C ASP A 14 2.58 19.14 -37.03
N VAL A 15 1.63 20.00 -37.43
CA VAL A 15 0.33 19.56 -37.94
C VAL A 15 0.30 19.69 -39.48
N GLU A 16 1.07 18.89 -40.14
CA GLU A 16 0.64 18.32 -41.40
C GLU A 16 0.05 16.94 -41.13
N ASP A 17 -1.24 16.85 -41.43
CA ASP A 17 -2.08 15.67 -41.40
C ASP A 17 -2.55 15.12 -40.06
N THR A 18 -3.84 15.24 -39.98
CA THR A 18 -4.82 14.57 -39.12
C THR A 18 -5.18 15.29 -37.83
N ASN A 19 -6.45 15.68 -37.75
CA ASN A 19 -7.25 15.93 -36.54
C ASN A 19 -7.24 14.70 -35.60
N LYS A 20 -6.10 14.29 -35.11
CA LYS A 20 -5.98 13.33 -34.03
C LYS A 20 -6.06 14.12 -32.73
N ILE A 21 -7.26 14.24 -32.21
CA ILE A 21 -7.43 14.59 -30.79
C ILE A 21 -6.71 13.50 -30.00
N ILE A 22 -5.50 13.82 -29.50
CA ILE A 22 -4.80 12.94 -28.56
C ILE A 22 -5.55 13.09 -27.24
N GLN A 23 -6.51 12.22 -27.03
CA GLN A 23 -7.15 12.06 -25.73
C GLN A 23 -6.08 11.51 -24.78
N LEU A 24 -5.52 12.39 -23.96
CA LEU A 24 -4.64 11.96 -22.88
C LEU A 24 -5.50 11.18 -21.88
N ASN A 25 -5.50 9.87 -22.02
CA ASN A 25 -6.01 8.98 -21.00
C ASN A 25 -5.12 9.12 -19.76
N PHE A 26 -5.46 10.04 -18.86
CA PHE A 26 -4.83 10.14 -17.54
C PHE A 26 -4.98 8.87 -16.71
N PHE A 27 -5.90 8.01 -17.08
CA PHE A 27 -6.08 6.67 -16.51
C PHE A 27 -5.46 5.68 -17.48
N SER A 28 -4.16 5.42 -17.30
CA SER A 28 -3.54 4.28 -17.97
C SER A 28 -4.29 3.02 -17.59
N ASP A 29 -4.67 2.20 -18.58
CA ASP A 29 -5.34 0.93 -18.33
C ASP A 29 -4.56 0.12 -17.30
N VAL A 30 -5.27 -0.28 -16.24
CA VAL A 30 -4.70 -1.13 -15.19
C VAL A 30 -4.53 -2.52 -15.77
N ASP A 31 -3.30 -3.00 -15.79
CA ASP A 31 -3.00 -4.34 -16.25
C ASP A 31 -3.15 -5.39 -15.12
N GLU A 32 -3.01 -6.66 -15.48
CA GLU A 32 -3.14 -7.76 -14.53
C GLU A 32 -2.04 -7.71 -13.46
N VAL A 33 -0.86 -7.20 -13.80
CA VAL A 33 0.27 -7.03 -12.88
C VAL A 33 -0.06 -6.00 -11.82
N ASP A 34 -0.66 -4.87 -12.20
CA ASP A 34 -1.12 -3.83 -11.28
C ASP A 34 -2.20 -4.35 -10.33
N ILE A 35 -3.15 -5.13 -10.85
CA ILE A 35 -4.18 -5.79 -10.01
C ILE A 35 -3.54 -6.75 -9.01
N ARG A 36 -2.54 -7.52 -9.42
CA ARG A 36 -1.83 -8.45 -8.53
C ARG A 36 -1.06 -7.69 -7.44
N LYS A 37 -0.33 -6.64 -7.78
CA LYS A 37 0.37 -5.77 -6.83
C LYS A 37 -0.61 -5.14 -5.84
N THR A 38 -1.74 -4.64 -6.35
CA THR A 38 -2.79 -4.04 -5.52
C THR A 38 -3.38 -5.03 -4.53
N LYS A 39 -3.75 -6.25 -4.98
CA LYS A 39 -4.25 -7.30 -4.10
C LYS A 39 -3.26 -7.62 -2.98
N TRP A 40 -1.98 -7.69 -3.31
CA TRP A 40 -0.92 -7.94 -2.34
C TRP A 40 -0.82 -6.80 -1.32
N LEU A 41 -0.79 -5.52 -1.76
CA LEU A 41 -0.77 -4.37 -0.88
C LEU A 41 -1.99 -4.32 0.05
N LEU A 42 -3.18 -4.56 -0.49
CA LEU A 42 -4.41 -4.59 0.28
C LEU A 42 -4.39 -5.70 1.34
N GLY A 43 -3.83 -6.87 1.00
CA GLY A 43 -3.65 -7.96 1.95
C GLY A 43 -2.63 -7.66 3.05
N LYS A 44 -1.66 -6.78 2.79
CA LYS A 44 -0.62 -6.38 3.74
C LYS A 44 -0.93 -5.08 4.50
N TYR A 45 -2.06 -4.45 4.23
CA TYR A 45 -2.39 -3.15 4.81
C TYR A 45 -2.43 -3.17 6.35
N VAL A 46 -3.08 -4.17 6.94
CA VAL A 46 -3.19 -4.30 8.40
C VAL A 46 -1.80 -4.50 9.02
N ASP A 47 -0.98 -5.39 8.44
CA ASP A 47 0.38 -5.64 8.89
C ASP A 47 1.23 -4.34 8.85
N MET A 48 1.09 -3.54 7.78
CA MET A 48 1.79 -2.25 7.65
C MET A 48 1.35 -1.25 8.71
N VAL A 49 0.05 -1.17 9.01
CA VAL A 49 -0.47 -0.28 10.05
C VAL A 49 0.05 -0.69 11.43
N ASP A 50 0.16 -1.97 11.71
CA ASP A 50 0.70 -2.45 12.99
C ASP A 50 2.21 -2.19 13.11
N ILE A 51 2.97 -2.33 12.02
CA ILE A 51 4.39 -1.92 11.99
C ILE A 51 4.54 -0.42 12.26
N ILE A 52 3.68 0.42 11.66
CA ILE A 52 3.67 1.88 11.90
C ILE A 52 3.46 2.17 13.39
N LYS A 53 2.41 1.59 14.00
CA LYS A 53 2.09 1.80 15.41
C LYS A 53 3.24 1.34 16.34
N ASN A 54 3.83 0.18 16.05
CA ASN A 54 4.96 -0.34 16.84
C ASN A 54 6.17 0.58 16.75
N TYR A 55 6.44 1.15 15.57
CA TYR A 55 7.54 2.10 15.43
C TYR A 55 7.26 3.41 16.17
N GLU A 56 6.05 3.95 16.07
CA GLU A 56 5.61 5.15 16.80
C GLU A 56 5.70 4.94 18.32
N PHE A 57 5.26 3.78 18.79
CA PHE A 57 5.42 3.41 20.19
C PHE A 57 6.89 3.37 20.62
N SER A 58 7.77 2.78 19.79
CA SER A 58 9.21 2.73 20.08
C SER A 58 9.82 4.14 20.13
N LEU A 59 9.42 5.06 19.25
CA LEU A 59 9.84 6.46 19.29
C LEU A 59 9.42 7.15 20.59
N GLN A 60 8.18 6.94 21.01
CA GLN A 60 7.64 7.49 22.25
C GLN A 60 8.40 6.96 23.48
N GLN A 61 8.78 5.69 23.49
CA GLN A 61 9.62 5.14 24.58
C GLN A 61 11.00 5.79 24.60
N MET A 62 11.62 6.06 23.46
CA MET A 62 12.89 6.79 23.38
C MET A 62 12.77 8.22 23.91
N GLU A 63 11.68 8.91 23.59
CA GLU A 63 11.40 10.26 24.11
C GLU A 63 11.22 10.25 25.64
N ASN A 64 10.69 9.17 26.19
CA ASN A 64 10.51 8.96 27.63
C ASN A 64 11.82 8.52 28.36
N GLY A 65 12.97 8.57 27.68
CA GLY A 65 14.29 8.32 28.26
C GLY A 65 14.80 6.88 28.16
N MET A 66 14.10 6.01 27.45
CA MET A 66 14.60 4.67 27.16
C MET A 66 15.72 4.74 26.12
N SER A 67 16.86 4.10 26.38
CA SER A 67 17.96 4.11 25.42
C SER A 67 17.63 3.25 24.19
N ALA A 68 18.16 3.64 23.02
CA ALA A 68 18.03 2.84 21.80
C ALA A 68 18.59 1.41 21.97
N TYR A 69 19.57 1.25 22.87
CA TYR A 69 20.15 -0.04 23.20
C TYR A 69 19.18 -0.94 24.00
N GLU A 70 18.46 -0.38 24.97
CA GLU A 70 17.46 -1.12 25.75
C GLU A 70 16.31 -1.58 24.88
N LEU A 71 15.86 -0.76 23.94
CA LEU A 71 14.84 -1.13 22.95
C LEU A 71 15.31 -2.26 22.03
N LEU A 72 16.52 -2.19 21.51
CA LEU A 72 17.09 -3.22 20.65
C LEU A 72 17.33 -4.54 21.41
N SER A 73 17.71 -4.47 22.68
CA SER A 73 17.89 -5.67 23.51
C SER A 73 16.56 -6.32 23.89
N ALA A 74 15.51 -5.53 24.14
CA ALA A 74 14.16 -6.02 24.42
C ALA A 74 13.54 -6.73 23.20
N GLU A 75 13.84 -6.29 21.99
CA GLU A 75 13.39 -6.92 20.72
C GLU A 75 14.17 -8.20 20.37
N GLY A 76 15.12 -8.67 21.22
CA GLY A 76 15.91 -9.87 20.97
C GLY A 76 16.86 -9.79 19.77
N SER A 77 17.06 -8.61 19.20
CA SER A 77 17.87 -8.40 17.99
C SER A 77 19.36 -8.24 18.27
N VAL A 78 19.75 -8.20 19.55
CA VAL A 78 21.16 -8.21 19.94
C VAL A 78 21.58 -9.63 20.21
N ALA A 79 22.06 -10.33 19.18
CA ALA A 79 22.79 -11.57 19.40
C ALA A 79 23.96 -11.28 20.31
N LYS A 80 24.03 -11.93 21.49
CA LYS A 80 25.19 -11.91 22.37
C LYS A 80 26.41 -12.41 21.57
N ARG A 81 27.20 -11.50 21.05
CA ARG A 81 28.57 -11.82 20.59
C ARG A 81 29.50 -11.67 21.77
N GLU A 82 29.82 -12.80 22.35
CA GLU A 82 30.96 -12.92 23.23
C GLU A 82 32.24 -12.76 22.41
N SER A 83 32.76 -11.54 22.29
CA SER A 83 34.21 -11.33 22.10
C SER A 83 34.51 -9.85 22.24
N GLY A 84 35.48 -9.57 23.10
CA GLY A 84 35.82 -8.24 23.60
C GLY A 84 36.60 -7.40 22.61
N HIS A 85 36.56 -6.14 22.89
CA HIS A 85 37.51 -5.03 22.71
C HIS A 85 37.56 -4.20 21.43
N GLU A 86 36.91 -4.52 20.31
CA GLU A 86 36.93 -3.59 19.13
C GLU A 86 35.57 -3.12 18.64
N LEU A 87 34.51 -3.31 19.40
CA LEU A 87 33.13 -3.24 18.91
C LEU A 87 32.38 -1.94 19.20
N THR A 88 32.90 -0.98 19.94
CA THR A 88 32.14 0.18 20.40
C THR A 88 31.86 1.20 19.26
N ALA A 89 32.82 1.45 18.39
CA ALA A 89 32.66 2.38 17.27
C ALA A 89 31.75 1.80 16.18
N ASP A 90 31.93 0.52 15.84
CA ASP A 90 31.11 -0.20 14.87
C ASP A 90 29.66 -0.41 15.35
N VAL A 91 29.45 -0.68 16.63
CA VAL A 91 28.11 -0.85 17.22
C VAL A 91 27.33 0.46 17.15
N THR A 92 27.98 1.61 17.43
CA THR A 92 27.33 2.92 17.36
C THR A 92 26.99 3.29 15.91
N ALA A 93 27.92 3.11 14.98
CA ALA A 93 27.70 3.38 13.56
C ALA A 93 26.59 2.47 12.99
N ASN A 94 26.62 1.18 13.28
CA ASN A 94 25.60 0.23 12.87
C ASN A 94 24.22 0.54 13.49
N SER A 95 24.15 1.00 14.73
CA SER A 95 22.91 1.39 15.39
C SER A 95 22.28 2.62 14.73
N VAL A 96 23.10 3.60 14.34
CA VAL A 96 22.64 4.79 13.60
C VAL A 96 22.11 4.40 12.20
N ILE A 97 22.87 3.60 11.47
CA ILE A 97 22.46 3.11 10.14
C ILE A 97 21.14 2.32 10.22
N MET A 98 21.02 1.43 11.22
CA MET A 98 19.78 0.69 11.44
C MET A 98 18.60 1.60 11.80
N LYS A 99 18.81 2.62 12.62
CA LYS A 99 17.80 3.62 12.98
C LYS A 99 17.34 4.37 11.73
N ASP A 100 18.26 4.81 10.88
CA ASP A 100 17.94 5.53 9.65
C ASP A 100 17.17 4.67 8.64
N LYS A 101 17.56 3.41 8.49
CA LYS A 101 16.83 2.44 7.65
C LYS A 101 15.41 2.18 8.16
N ARG A 102 15.24 1.98 9.46
CA ARG A 102 13.94 1.79 10.09
C ARG A 102 13.06 3.02 9.89
N HIS A 103 13.62 4.22 10.05
CA HIS A 103 12.90 5.48 9.85
C HIS A 103 12.49 5.68 8.38
N ALA A 104 13.35 5.36 7.42
CA ALA A 104 13.04 5.43 5.99
C ALA A 104 11.92 4.45 5.63
N ASN A 105 11.98 3.21 6.12
CA ASN A 105 10.95 2.21 5.91
C ASN A 105 9.61 2.62 6.58
N TYR A 106 9.65 3.17 7.79
CA TYR A 106 8.47 3.73 8.45
C TYR A 106 7.79 4.80 7.58
N LYS A 107 8.54 5.77 7.06
CA LYS A 107 8.01 6.81 6.16
C LYS A 107 7.36 6.19 4.92
N LEU A 108 7.99 5.17 4.35
CA LEU A 108 7.45 4.44 3.19
C LEU A 108 6.12 3.74 3.54
N TYR A 109 6.06 3.03 4.66
CA TYR A 109 4.83 2.38 5.11
C TYR A 109 3.70 3.38 5.38
N VAL A 110 4.02 4.52 6.01
CA VAL A 110 3.05 5.61 6.24
C VAL A 110 2.52 6.15 4.91
N ALA A 111 3.40 6.45 3.95
CA ALA A 111 2.99 6.96 2.64
C ALA A 111 2.10 5.96 1.89
N ILE A 112 2.50 4.69 1.81
CA ILE A 112 1.72 3.63 1.16
C ILE A 112 0.36 3.45 1.85
N SER A 113 0.34 3.35 3.19
CA SER A 113 -0.89 3.15 3.96
C SER A 113 -1.87 4.32 3.78
N ASN A 114 -1.38 5.55 3.73
CA ASN A 114 -2.19 6.73 3.47
C ASN A 114 -2.77 6.70 2.05
N ASN A 115 -1.99 6.33 1.04
CA ASN A 115 -2.46 6.22 -0.35
C ASN A 115 -3.51 5.12 -0.50
N VAL A 116 -3.33 3.98 0.16
CA VAL A 116 -4.34 2.89 0.18
C VAL A 116 -5.63 3.37 0.85
N ARG A 117 -5.54 4.01 2.02
CA ARG A 117 -6.70 4.56 2.72
C ARG A 117 -7.41 5.62 1.89
N PHE A 118 -6.67 6.51 1.25
CA PHE A 118 -7.21 7.53 0.36
C PHE A 118 -7.94 6.88 -0.82
N ALA A 119 -7.35 5.92 -1.51
CA ALA A 119 -7.94 5.23 -2.63
C ALA A 119 -9.26 4.53 -2.25
N ILE A 120 -9.33 3.88 -1.08
CA ILE A 120 -10.54 3.23 -0.58
C ILE A 120 -11.63 4.24 -0.22
N ASN A 121 -11.26 5.34 0.44
CA ASN A 121 -12.24 6.35 0.88
C ASN A 121 -12.82 7.16 -0.27
N ASN A 122 -12.14 7.24 -1.41
CA ASN A 122 -12.58 7.96 -2.61
C ASN A 122 -13.28 7.07 -3.66
N LEU A 123 -13.62 5.83 -3.30
CA LEU A 123 -14.45 5.00 -4.18
C LEU A 123 -15.83 5.64 -4.34
N ARG A 124 -16.25 5.83 -5.59
CA ARG A 124 -17.52 6.51 -5.92
C ARG A 124 -18.74 5.69 -5.52
N ASP A 125 -18.66 4.37 -5.67
CA ASP A 125 -19.76 3.46 -5.33
C ASP A 125 -19.72 3.14 -3.82
N PRO A 126 -20.79 3.45 -3.07
CA PRO A 126 -20.84 3.21 -1.64
C PRO A 126 -20.64 1.73 -1.25
N HIS A 127 -21.19 0.79 -2.04
CA HIS A 127 -21.01 -0.64 -1.78
C HIS A 127 -19.57 -1.09 -2.02
N GLU A 128 -18.90 -0.57 -3.07
CA GLU A 128 -17.47 -0.81 -3.30
C GLU A 128 -16.63 -0.28 -2.14
N GLY A 129 -16.93 0.94 -1.67
CA GLY A 129 -16.24 1.58 -0.56
C GLY A 129 -16.40 0.80 0.76
N VAL A 130 -17.62 0.37 1.08
CA VAL A 130 -17.88 -0.43 2.28
C VAL A 130 -17.22 -1.80 2.18
N ALA A 131 -17.35 -2.50 1.05
CA ALA A 131 -16.73 -3.79 0.84
C ALA A 131 -15.20 -3.73 0.99
N ALA A 132 -14.56 -2.72 0.38
CA ALA A 132 -13.12 -2.53 0.49
C ALA A 132 -12.68 -2.19 1.92
N ARG A 133 -13.43 -1.34 2.62
CA ARG A 133 -13.15 -0.98 4.02
C ARG A 133 -13.21 -2.19 4.94
N LEU A 134 -14.28 -2.97 4.87
CA LEU A 134 -14.45 -4.17 5.70
C LEU A 134 -13.32 -5.19 5.48
N LEU A 135 -12.99 -5.44 4.20
CA LEU A 135 -12.01 -6.46 3.85
C LEU A 135 -10.58 -6.03 4.12
N PHE A 136 -10.21 -4.79 3.78
CA PHE A 136 -8.81 -4.38 3.69
C PHE A 136 -8.39 -3.42 4.80
N LEU A 137 -9.25 -2.48 5.24
CA LEU A 137 -8.89 -1.59 6.34
C LEU A 137 -9.19 -2.22 7.71
N GLU A 138 -10.30 -2.94 7.83
CA GLU A 138 -10.70 -3.61 9.07
C GLU A 138 -10.20 -5.06 9.16
N GLY A 139 -9.64 -5.61 8.09
CA GLY A 139 -9.10 -6.96 8.05
C GLY A 139 -10.13 -8.07 8.28
N LYS A 140 -11.41 -7.82 7.99
CA LYS A 140 -12.45 -8.83 8.19
C LYS A 140 -12.31 -9.97 7.18
N LYS A 141 -12.57 -11.20 7.65
CA LYS A 141 -12.63 -12.38 6.77
C LYS A 141 -13.76 -12.20 5.75
N TYR A 142 -13.57 -12.73 4.55
CA TYR A 142 -14.48 -12.60 3.42
C TYR A 142 -15.95 -12.91 3.78
N LEU A 143 -16.21 -14.05 4.40
CA LEU A 143 -17.56 -14.45 4.80
C LEU A 143 -18.22 -13.49 5.79
N LYS A 144 -17.43 -12.95 6.73
CA LYS A 144 -17.91 -11.94 7.67
C LYS A 144 -18.26 -10.64 6.96
N ALA A 145 -17.40 -10.16 6.05
CA ALA A 145 -17.67 -8.96 5.27
C ALA A 145 -18.91 -9.13 4.38
N GLN A 146 -19.07 -10.30 3.75
CA GLN A 146 -20.26 -10.64 2.98
C GLN A 146 -21.53 -10.59 3.83
N GLU A 147 -21.52 -11.19 5.02
CA GLU A 147 -22.66 -11.17 5.95
C GLU A 147 -23.07 -9.74 6.35
N TYR A 148 -22.10 -8.87 6.60
CA TYR A 148 -22.37 -7.45 6.84
C TYR A 148 -23.03 -6.77 5.64
N MET A 149 -22.55 -7.07 4.43
CA MET A 149 -23.09 -6.49 3.21
C MET A 149 -24.47 -7.01 2.86
N GLU A 150 -24.80 -8.26 3.19
CA GLU A 150 -26.14 -8.84 3.00
C GLU A 150 -27.18 -8.21 3.94
N LYS A 151 -26.80 -7.95 5.17
CA LYS A 151 -27.67 -7.31 6.18
C LYS A 151 -27.85 -5.79 5.97
N GLY A 152 -27.00 -5.18 5.15
CA GLY A 152 -26.89 -3.72 5.04
C GLY A 152 -25.96 -3.15 6.11
N TYR A 153 -24.98 -2.35 5.69
CA TYR A 153 -23.95 -1.82 6.58
C TYR A 153 -24.38 -0.54 7.30
N ARG A 154 -25.18 0.29 6.63
CA ARG A 154 -25.75 1.55 7.13
C ARG A 154 -27.11 1.79 6.46
N LYS A 155 -27.87 2.76 6.99
CA LYS A 155 -29.17 3.14 6.41
C LYS A 155 -29.08 3.57 4.94
N ASP A 156 -27.94 4.15 4.55
CA ASP A 156 -27.64 4.64 3.21
C ASP A 156 -27.01 3.60 2.29
N VAL A 157 -26.63 2.43 2.82
CA VAL A 157 -26.05 1.32 2.04
C VAL A 157 -26.89 0.06 2.28
N PRO A 158 -27.91 -0.16 1.43
CA PRO A 158 -28.80 -1.30 1.57
C PRO A 158 -28.06 -2.63 1.38
N GLY A 159 -28.65 -3.72 1.85
CA GLY A 159 -28.09 -5.05 1.70
C GLY A 159 -28.00 -5.49 0.24
N ILE A 160 -26.96 -6.24 -0.09
CA ILE A 160 -26.74 -6.80 -1.44
C ILE A 160 -26.49 -8.30 -1.38
N ALA A 161 -26.84 -9.02 -2.45
CA ALA A 161 -26.61 -10.45 -2.56
C ALA A 161 -25.11 -10.80 -2.65
N ALA A 162 -24.74 -12.02 -2.25
CA ALA A 162 -23.38 -12.54 -2.27
C ALA A 162 -22.68 -12.39 -3.63
N THR A 163 -23.38 -12.68 -4.72
CA THR A 163 -22.86 -12.52 -6.10
C THR A 163 -22.52 -11.07 -6.41
N THR A 164 -23.40 -10.16 -6.04
CA THR A 164 -23.20 -8.71 -6.19
C THR A 164 -22.03 -8.24 -5.34
N PHE A 165 -21.87 -8.76 -4.11
CA PHE A 165 -20.71 -8.45 -3.25
C PHE A 165 -19.38 -8.84 -3.91
N ALA A 166 -19.32 -10.04 -4.52
CA ALA A 166 -18.13 -10.49 -5.22
C ALA A 166 -17.75 -9.55 -6.39
N ASP A 167 -18.76 -9.09 -7.17
CA ASP A 167 -18.56 -8.16 -8.27
C ASP A 167 -18.14 -6.75 -7.77
N LYS A 168 -18.77 -6.26 -6.70
CA LYS A 168 -18.39 -4.98 -6.08
C LYS A 168 -16.96 -5.02 -5.55
N ARG A 169 -16.56 -6.11 -4.89
CA ARG A 169 -15.16 -6.31 -4.47
C ARG A 169 -14.19 -6.28 -5.66
N ARG A 170 -14.53 -6.94 -6.78
CA ARG A 170 -13.68 -6.97 -7.97
C ARG A 170 -13.49 -5.58 -8.55
N ARG A 171 -14.59 -4.81 -8.70
CA ARG A 171 -14.57 -3.43 -9.19
C ARG A 171 -13.82 -2.51 -8.23
N ALA A 172 -14.03 -2.65 -6.92
CA ALA A 172 -13.29 -1.89 -5.91
C ALA A 172 -11.78 -2.07 -6.07
N ILE A 173 -11.30 -3.31 -6.22
CA ILE A 173 -9.87 -3.59 -6.42
C ILE A 173 -9.34 -2.91 -7.70
N ALA A 174 -10.09 -2.95 -8.80
CA ALA A 174 -9.68 -2.30 -10.05
C ALA A 174 -9.61 -0.77 -9.89
N ASN A 175 -10.61 -0.16 -9.26
CA ASN A 175 -10.64 1.28 -9.01
C ASN A 175 -9.53 1.73 -8.04
N ILE A 176 -9.23 0.94 -7.01
CA ILE A 176 -8.10 1.17 -6.11
C ILE A 176 -6.78 1.06 -6.88
N ALA A 177 -6.64 0.04 -7.75
CA ALA A 177 -5.44 -0.13 -8.56
C ALA A 177 -5.17 1.08 -9.46
N ASN A 178 -6.21 1.64 -10.10
CA ASN A 178 -6.11 2.88 -10.87
C ASN A 178 -5.56 4.03 -10.02
N SER A 179 -6.11 4.24 -8.82
CA SER A 179 -5.68 5.29 -7.91
C SER A 179 -4.23 5.09 -7.45
N LEU A 180 -3.85 3.86 -7.08
CA LEU A 180 -2.50 3.54 -6.63
C LEU A 180 -1.47 3.62 -7.75
N LYS A 181 -1.84 3.28 -8.99
CA LYS A 181 -1.00 3.44 -10.18
C LYS A 181 -0.77 4.92 -10.46
N PHE A 182 -1.83 5.72 -10.49
CA PHE A 182 -1.74 7.17 -10.68
C PHE A 182 -0.79 7.83 -9.67
N ASN A 183 -0.90 7.46 -8.40
CA ASN A 183 -0.04 7.96 -7.32
C ASN A 183 1.35 7.29 -7.28
N ARG A 184 1.68 6.46 -8.28
CA ARG A 184 2.95 5.72 -8.36
C ARG A 184 3.25 4.82 -7.15
N THR A 185 2.23 4.49 -6.36
CA THR A 185 2.37 3.64 -5.17
C THR A 185 2.76 2.21 -5.56
N LEU A 186 2.29 1.73 -6.72
CA LEU A 186 2.60 0.40 -7.23
C LEU A 186 4.07 0.24 -7.70
N ASP A 187 4.80 1.35 -7.87
CA ASP A 187 6.23 1.33 -8.22
C ASP A 187 7.09 0.79 -7.05
N PHE A 188 6.60 0.92 -5.82
CA PHE A 188 7.25 0.36 -4.63
C PHE A 188 7.01 -1.14 -4.45
N VAL A 189 6.06 -1.73 -5.18
CA VAL A 189 5.77 -3.16 -5.14
C VAL A 189 6.49 -3.85 -6.28
N LYS A 190 7.45 -4.72 -5.94
CA LYS A 190 8.15 -5.56 -6.91
C LYS A 190 7.53 -6.94 -6.95
N ILE A 191 7.51 -7.55 -8.14
CA ILE A 191 7.22 -8.96 -8.33
C ILE A 191 8.55 -9.59 -8.75
N ASP A 192 9.07 -10.49 -7.94
CA ASP A 192 10.23 -11.28 -8.29
C ASP A 192 9.73 -12.57 -8.98
N TYR A 193 9.89 -12.62 -10.28
CA TYR A 193 9.67 -13.82 -11.07
C TYR A 193 10.91 -14.70 -10.94
N GLY A 194 11.09 -15.38 -9.81
CA GLY A 194 12.24 -16.25 -9.57
C GLY A 194 12.59 -17.09 -10.81
N ARG A 195 13.88 -17.38 -11.03
CA ARG A 195 14.40 -18.13 -12.21
C ARG A 195 13.87 -19.57 -12.32
N GLY A 196 12.85 -19.93 -11.55
CA GLY A 196 12.22 -21.26 -11.52
C GLY A 196 10.94 -21.32 -12.35
N ARG A 197 10.56 -22.56 -12.75
CA ARG A 197 9.42 -22.89 -13.62
C ARG A 197 8.03 -22.49 -13.11
N ASN A 198 7.90 -21.88 -11.94
CA ASN A 198 6.64 -21.40 -11.39
C ASN A 198 6.42 -19.94 -11.79
N LYS A 199 5.37 -19.70 -12.59
CA LYS A 199 4.97 -18.37 -13.06
C LYS A 199 4.42 -17.44 -11.96
N GLU A 200 4.35 -17.89 -10.74
CA GLU A 200 3.92 -17.10 -9.57
C GLU A 200 5.17 -16.51 -8.90
N GLY A 201 5.53 -15.28 -9.32
CA GLY A 201 6.64 -14.56 -8.70
C GLY A 201 6.32 -14.14 -7.27
N GLU A 202 7.33 -14.10 -6.40
CA GLU A 202 7.22 -13.51 -5.08
C GLU A 202 6.96 -12.01 -5.18
N ILE A 203 5.98 -11.51 -4.43
CA ILE A 203 5.65 -10.10 -4.38
C ILE A 203 6.15 -9.51 -3.07
N GLY A 204 6.89 -8.42 -3.15
CA GLY A 204 7.43 -7.75 -1.98
C GLY A 204 7.52 -6.23 -2.16
N LEU A 205 7.73 -5.52 -1.07
CA LEU A 205 8.04 -4.10 -1.10
C LEU A 205 9.52 -3.88 -1.42
N ARG A 206 9.77 -2.87 -2.25
CA ARG A 206 11.11 -2.36 -2.48
C ARG A 206 11.53 -1.58 -1.23
N MET A 207 12.23 -2.25 -0.31
CA MET A 207 12.85 -1.56 0.80
C MET A 207 13.91 -0.59 0.28
N LEU A 208 13.97 0.59 0.87
CA LEU A 208 15.02 1.55 0.58
C LEU A 208 16.32 1.01 1.20
N THR A 209 17.10 0.35 0.37
CA THR A 209 18.49 -0.01 0.70
C THR A 209 19.37 1.09 0.18
N SER A 210 19.92 1.88 1.07
CA SER A 210 21.02 2.78 0.77
C SER A 210 22.30 1.99 0.54
#